data_675c2a51258751127c88b74c588238df
#
_entry.id   675c2a51258751127c88b74c588238df
#
_cell.length_a   1.000
_cell.length_b   1.000
_cell.length_c   1.000
_cell.angle_alpha   90.00
_cell.angle_beta   90.00
_cell.angle_gamma   90.00
#
_symmetry.space_group_name_H-M   'P 1'
#
loop_
_entity.id
_entity.type
_entity.pdbx_description
1 polymer ?
#
loop_
_entity_poly.entity_id
_entity_poly.type
_entity_poly.pdbx_seq_one_letter_code
_entity_poly.pdbx_strand_id
1 'polypeptide(L)'
;MPPFSRRDFLTHSAGLSAAGLSTAALAAADLKLAAAQQAATTGATTSATATSPGEWPAWQVGPFEDLRDWMAELERRGLVLRVRDIDQDAYEGTALMYRLVDRFGMYVAPALVMENVKIDGKWHKGPIIANHCGHWDTECLAFGLEPVSNDHVATYYKALARVEEYLQIGKGGAFPTAPFVEVTRDTAPCKQVVLTGDAIDLRQFAFIQSNPADSARYVNTGSVFTNDQELGKNFGTYRCEIKGPRLLGINPEEGQGAWQAFMKAKERGEKSVKVSIALGQDPVTWVVSGSKLNRARADELEVVSAIRGKPLRVVRSETNDHLIPATSEMVIEGEVPLDQPMLPEGPFGEMYGYMGAKKNANFWMNVTAITHRKNPWIVNQFTGLTRGFPTAPLEQVALHSLKRFVPNIKMLHTPVEATGLCFVSIRKQKAGEALEIGKRIAQIVGIAKVVVIVDDDIEVLDRTQMMHTLGSRWQPQPATVIIPESRGMPLDPSLTKRPMTSKIVIDATRQWPEEGGPQVYQALNRAELERLAPESFDRIEARWSKLVGKYRPPGV
;
A
#
# COMPACT_ATOMS: atom_id res chain seq x y z
N MET A 1 20.46 -42.22 -3.35
CA MET A 1 20.85 -40.96 -4.01
C MET A 1 21.96 -40.37 -3.19
N PRO A 2 23.14 -40.07 -3.72
CA PRO A 2 24.26 -39.52 -2.95
C PRO A 2 24.03 -38.03 -2.68
N PRO A 3 24.62 -37.45 -1.62
CA PRO A 3 24.40 -36.07 -1.21
C PRO A 3 25.14 -35.10 -2.16
N PHE A 4 24.47 -34.01 -2.51
CA PHE A 4 25.01 -32.91 -3.31
C PHE A 4 26.21 -32.24 -2.58
N SER A 5 27.31 -32.03 -3.30
CA SER A 5 28.51 -31.44 -2.77
C SER A 5 28.51 -29.89 -2.84
N ARG A 6 29.23 -29.25 -1.95
CA ARG A 6 29.39 -27.78 -1.89
C ARG A 6 29.93 -27.14 -3.21
N ARG A 7 30.46 -27.90 -4.14
CA ARG A 7 30.96 -27.41 -5.42
C ARG A 7 29.86 -27.15 -6.43
N ASP A 8 28.73 -27.86 -6.34
CA ASP A 8 27.61 -27.69 -7.28
C ASP A 8 26.80 -26.41 -7.02
N PHE A 9 26.93 -25.84 -5.82
CA PHE A 9 26.27 -24.58 -5.44
C PHE A 9 26.97 -23.33 -6.03
N LEU A 10 28.27 -23.39 -6.26
CA LEU A 10 29.07 -22.25 -6.73
C LEU A 10 29.12 -22.12 -8.27
N THR A 11 28.82 -23.17 -9.01
CA THR A 11 28.82 -23.14 -10.49
C THR A 11 27.49 -22.72 -11.09
N HIS A 12 26.37 -22.71 -10.30
CA HIS A 12 25.06 -22.22 -10.74
C HIS A 12 24.78 -20.75 -10.40
N SER A 13 25.66 -20.09 -9.64
CA SER A 13 25.50 -18.67 -9.29
C SER A 13 26.13 -17.67 -10.27
N ALA A 14 26.91 -18.15 -11.26
CA ALA A 14 27.57 -17.29 -12.24
C ALA A 14 26.74 -16.99 -13.52
N GLY A 15 25.53 -17.54 -13.64
CA GLY A 15 24.68 -17.44 -14.84
C GLY A 15 23.46 -16.53 -14.72
N LEU A 16 23.26 -15.82 -13.59
CA LEU A 16 22.01 -15.10 -13.29
C LEU A 16 22.14 -13.56 -13.20
N SER A 17 23.15 -12.97 -13.87
CA SER A 17 23.31 -11.51 -13.91
C SER A 17 22.52 -10.77 -14.99
N ALA A 18 21.61 -11.41 -15.73
CA ALA A 18 20.89 -10.80 -16.86
C ALA A 18 19.37 -10.63 -16.70
N ALA A 19 18.77 -10.97 -15.54
CA ALA A 19 17.30 -10.91 -15.35
C ALA A 19 16.82 -9.93 -14.26
N GLY A 20 17.65 -8.96 -13.88
CA GLY A 20 17.32 -7.92 -12.87
C GLY A 20 16.52 -6.71 -13.38
N LEU A 21 15.66 -6.85 -14.39
CA LEU A 21 15.21 -5.71 -15.22
C LEU A 21 13.70 -5.38 -15.19
N SER A 22 12.97 -5.48 -14.08
CA SER A 22 11.56 -4.98 -14.10
C SER A 22 11.20 -3.94 -13.02
N THR A 23 11.67 -4.04 -11.80
CA THR A 23 11.74 -2.87 -10.89
C THR A 23 13.04 -2.11 -11.08
N ALA A 24 14.13 -2.80 -11.46
CA ALA A 24 15.37 -2.19 -11.92
C ALA A 24 15.25 -1.58 -13.34
N ALA A 25 14.33 -2.00 -14.21
CA ALA A 25 14.17 -1.36 -15.52
C ALA A 25 13.42 -0.02 -15.43
N LEU A 26 12.50 0.15 -14.50
CA LEU A 26 11.96 1.47 -14.17
C LEU A 26 13.01 2.32 -13.45
N ALA A 27 13.74 1.74 -12.49
CA ALA A 27 14.86 2.41 -11.84
C ALA A 27 16.04 2.64 -12.80
N ALA A 28 16.31 1.76 -13.78
CA ALA A 28 17.36 1.95 -14.77
C ALA A 28 16.93 2.83 -15.97
N ALA A 29 15.67 2.87 -16.30
CA ALA A 29 15.13 3.88 -17.23
C ALA A 29 15.13 5.27 -16.58
N ASP A 30 14.78 5.36 -15.29
CA ASP A 30 14.88 6.58 -14.50
C ASP A 30 16.34 6.97 -14.23
N LEU A 31 17.27 6.01 -14.03
CA LEU A 31 18.71 6.27 -13.90
C LEU A 31 19.36 6.69 -15.23
N LYS A 32 18.94 6.15 -16.36
CA LYS A 32 19.39 6.63 -17.68
C LYS A 32 18.81 7.99 -18.03
N LEU A 33 17.57 8.28 -17.61
CA LEU A 33 16.97 9.60 -17.77
C LEU A 33 17.60 10.61 -16.81
N ALA A 34 17.89 10.22 -15.57
CA ALA A 34 18.61 11.04 -14.58
C ALA A 34 20.07 11.27 -15.00
N ALA A 35 20.76 10.28 -15.58
CA ALA A 35 22.10 10.43 -16.11
C ALA A 35 22.14 11.32 -17.38
N ALA A 36 21.12 11.25 -18.23
CA ALA A 36 20.99 12.14 -19.38
C ALA A 36 20.63 13.58 -18.95
N GLN A 37 19.88 13.75 -17.86
CA GLN A 37 19.61 15.05 -17.24
C GLN A 37 20.84 15.59 -16.47
N GLN A 38 21.65 14.74 -15.85
CA GLN A 38 22.91 15.15 -15.21
C GLN A 38 23.97 15.59 -16.21
N ALA A 39 24.03 14.97 -17.40
CA ALA A 39 24.93 15.41 -18.47
C ALA A 39 24.53 16.78 -19.07
N ALA A 40 23.28 17.19 -18.90
CA ALA A 40 22.77 18.49 -19.33
C ALA A 40 22.88 19.60 -18.25
N THR A 41 23.29 19.27 -17.03
CA THR A 41 23.30 20.21 -15.88
C THR A 41 24.65 20.28 -15.14
N THR A 42 25.79 19.99 -15.79
CA THR A 42 27.09 20.38 -15.26
C THR A 42 27.26 21.90 -15.37
N GLY A 43 26.66 22.62 -14.42
CA GLY A 43 26.81 24.07 -14.38
C GLY A 43 25.89 24.85 -13.41
N ALA A 44 25.18 24.19 -12.48
CA ALA A 44 24.52 24.96 -11.41
C ALA A 44 24.22 24.07 -10.20
N THR A 45 24.93 24.26 -9.11
CA THR A 45 24.49 23.91 -7.75
C THR A 45 23.28 24.78 -7.42
N THR A 46 22.07 24.27 -7.68
CA THR A 46 20.85 24.87 -7.13
C THR A 46 20.37 23.99 -5.98
N SER A 47 20.46 24.52 -4.76
CA SER A 47 19.73 24.04 -3.60
C SER A 47 18.25 23.87 -3.99
N ALA A 48 17.65 22.73 -3.65
CA ALA A 48 16.21 22.55 -3.79
C ALA A 48 15.53 23.70 -3.04
N THR A 49 14.93 24.65 -3.77
CA THR A 49 14.13 25.72 -3.18
C THR A 49 12.88 25.07 -2.60
N ALA A 50 12.78 25.04 -1.27
CA ALA A 50 11.53 24.75 -0.59
C ALA A 50 10.46 25.71 -1.13
N THR A 51 9.37 25.16 -1.65
CA THR A 51 8.21 25.95 -2.08
C THR A 51 7.60 26.65 -0.86
N SER A 52 7.21 27.89 -1.03
CA SER A 52 6.65 28.72 0.06
C SER A 52 5.31 28.15 0.56
N PRO A 53 4.95 28.25 1.86
CA PRO A 53 3.74 27.69 2.47
C PRO A 53 2.40 28.15 1.87
N GLY A 54 2.37 28.96 0.83
CA GLY A 54 1.15 29.45 0.18
C GLY A 54 0.74 28.69 -1.09
N GLU A 55 1.50 27.68 -1.53
CA GLU A 55 1.28 26.95 -2.78
C GLU A 55 0.70 25.53 -2.60
N TRP A 56 0.46 25.11 -1.35
CA TRP A 56 -0.03 23.77 -1.05
C TRP A 56 -1.55 23.66 -1.23
N PRO A 57 -2.08 22.52 -1.71
CA PRO A 57 -3.51 22.29 -1.77
C PRO A 57 -4.16 22.45 -0.39
N ALA A 58 -5.20 23.29 -0.31
CA ALA A 58 -5.88 23.55 0.96
C ALA A 58 -6.57 22.29 1.49
N TRP A 59 -6.46 22.06 2.80
CA TRP A 59 -7.16 20.99 3.51
C TRP A 59 -8.57 21.44 3.90
N GLN A 60 -9.55 20.61 3.60
CA GLN A 60 -10.96 20.78 4.01
C GLN A 60 -11.22 20.09 5.36
N VAL A 61 -10.49 18.99 5.64
CA VAL A 61 -10.59 18.18 6.85
C VAL A 61 -9.19 17.84 7.34
N GLY A 62 -8.88 18.04 8.62
CA GLY A 62 -7.53 17.85 9.17
C GLY A 62 -6.62 19.09 8.95
N PRO A 63 -5.31 18.95 8.76
CA PRO A 63 -4.52 17.72 8.83
C PRO A 63 -4.47 17.14 10.24
N PHE A 64 -4.58 15.81 10.32
CA PHE A 64 -4.59 15.07 11.59
C PHE A 64 -3.20 15.08 12.24
N GLU A 65 -3.15 15.33 13.55
CA GLU A 65 -1.87 15.35 14.27
C GLU A 65 -1.31 13.96 14.51
N ASP A 66 -2.19 13.00 14.78
CA ASP A 66 -1.84 11.63 15.12
C ASP A 66 -2.96 10.63 14.79
N LEU A 67 -2.75 9.37 15.17
CA LEU A 67 -3.75 8.31 15.03
C LEU A 67 -5.05 8.63 15.79
N ARG A 68 -4.97 9.28 16.94
CA ARG A 68 -6.15 9.55 17.80
C ARG A 68 -7.07 10.58 17.18
N ASP A 69 -6.50 11.64 16.63
CA ASP A 69 -7.25 12.64 15.84
C ASP A 69 -7.93 12.00 14.64
N TRP A 70 -7.18 11.14 13.93
CA TRP A 70 -7.72 10.37 12.81
C TRP A 70 -8.92 9.51 13.21
N MET A 71 -8.76 8.71 14.26
CA MET A 71 -9.84 7.85 14.74
C MET A 71 -11.05 8.63 15.27
N ALA A 72 -10.83 9.79 15.89
CA ALA A 72 -11.92 10.67 16.33
C ALA A 72 -12.74 11.20 15.14
N GLU A 73 -12.08 11.54 14.03
CA GLU A 73 -12.78 11.96 12.81
C GLU A 73 -13.57 10.81 12.18
N LEU A 74 -13.00 9.60 12.10
CA LEU A 74 -13.71 8.43 11.62
C LEU A 74 -14.92 8.10 12.49
N GLU A 75 -14.78 8.22 13.81
CA GLU A 75 -15.90 7.99 14.75
C GLU A 75 -17.00 9.03 14.60
N ARG A 76 -16.66 10.32 14.44
CA ARG A 76 -17.60 11.39 14.16
C ARG A 76 -18.44 11.13 12.90
N ARG A 77 -17.88 10.42 11.93
CA ARG A 77 -18.54 10.02 10.67
C ARG A 77 -19.32 8.71 10.77
N GLY A 78 -19.29 8.03 11.91
CA GLY A 78 -19.93 6.72 12.06
C GLY A 78 -19.19 5.57 11.37
N LEU A 79 -17.91 5.75 11.05
CA LEU A 79 -17.07 4.76 10.37
C LEU A 79 -16.31 3.84 11.34
N VAL A 80 -16.64 3.86 12.64
CA VAL A 80 -15.96 3.09 13.69
C VAL A 80 -16.95 2.18 14.41
N LEU A 81 -16.58 0.92 14.56
CA LEU A 81 -17.23 -0.03 15.45
C LEU A 81 -16.34 -0.26 16.68
N ARG A 82 -16.86 0.06 17.88
CA ARG A 82 -16.21 -0.25 19.15
C ARG A 82 -16.76 -1.51 19.75
N VAL A 83 -15.87 -2.41 20.17
CA VAL A 83 -16.22 -3.65 20.86
C VAL A 83 -15.35 -3.82 22.11
N ARG A 84 -15.86 -4.58 23.07
CA ARG A 84 -15.16 -4.90 24.33
C ARG A 84 -15.06 -6.39 24.53
N ASP A 85 -14.10 -6.79 25.35
CA ASP A 85 -13.96 -8.16 25.87
C ASP A 85 -13.85 -9.20 24.75
N ILE A 86 -12.90 -8.96 23.82
CA ILE A 86 -12.59 -9.84 22.70
C ILE A 86 -11.56 -10.89 23.13
N ASP A 87 -11.90 -12.15 23.04
CA ASP A 87 -10.97 -13.28 23.27
C ASP A 87 -10.18 -13.59 21.99
N GLN A 88 -8.97 -13.01 21.87
CA GLN A 88 -8.11 -13.28 20.72
C GLN A 88 -7.37 -14.61 20.83
N ASP A 89 -7.33 -15.24 21.99
CA ASP A 89 -6.86 -16.64 22.12
C ASP A 89 -7.83 -17.60 21.39
N ALA A 90 -9.11 -17.19 21.27
CA ALA A 90 -10.13 -17.84 20.44
C ALA A 90 -10.28 -17.21 19.04
N TYR A 91 -9.42 -16.27 18.64
CA TYR A 91 -9.47 -15.53 17.37
C TYR A 91 -10.78 -14.77 17.09
N GLU A 92 -11.48 -14.34 18.15
CA GLU A 92 -12.76 -13.62 18.01
C GLU A 92 -12.61 -12.31 17.23
N GLY A 93 -11.55 -11.53 17.48
CA GLY A 93 -11.29 -10.28 16.74
C GLY A 93 -11.07 -10.51 15.25
N THR A 94 -10.36 -11.56 14.89
CA THR A 94 -10.14 -11.98 13.50
C THR A 94 -11.46 -12.42 12.85
N ALA A 95 -12.21 -13.28 13.53
CA ALA A 95 -13.51 -13.77 13.03
C ALA A 95 -14.53 -12.63 12.87
N LEU A 96 -14.56 -11.68 13.82
CA LEU A 96 -15.39 -10.48 13.73
C LEU A 96 -15.04 -9.66 12.49
N MET A 97 -13.76 -9.42 12.22
CA MET A 97 -13.36 -8.66 11.03
C MET A 97 -13.76 -9.38 9.74
N TYR A 98 -13.62 -10.71 9.66
CA TYR A 98 -14.14 -11.48 8.53
C TYR A 98 -15.63 -11.26 8.34
N ARG A 99 -16.44 -11.35 9.41
CA ARG A 99 -17.89 -11.14 9.32
C ARG A 99 -18.28 -9.73 8.93
N LEU A 100 -17.52 -8.72 9.34
CA LEU A 100 -17.75 -7.33 8.90
C LEU A 100 -17.46 -7.18 7.40
N VAL A 101 -16.38 -7.77 6.90
CA VAL A 101 -16.06 -7.76 5.46
C VAL A 101 -17.07 -8.59 4.65
N ASP A 102 -17.48 -9.76 5.13
CA ASP A 102 -18.49 -10.60 4.47
C ASP A 102 -19.84 -9.86 4.30
N ARG A 103 -20.21 -9.04 5.28
CA ARG A 103 -21.51 -8.35 5.29
C ARG A 103 -21.50 -7.00 4.58
N PHE A 104 -20.42 -6.25 4.72
CA PHE A 104 -20.37 -4.87 4.24
C PHE A 104 -19.45 -4.70 3.03
N GLY A 105 -18.58 -5.68 2.74
CA GLY A 105 -17.53 -5.57 1.75
C GLY A 105 -16.26 -4.92 2.30
N MET A 106 -15.13 -5.18 1.65
CA MET A 106 -13.79 -4.74 2.08
C MET A 106 -13.68 -3.21 2.20
N TYR A 107 -14.38 -2.48 1.34
CA TYR A 107 -14.28 -1.02 1.23
C TYR A 107 -15.36 -0.25 2.01
N VAL A 108 -16.26 -0.96 2.72
CA VAL A 108 -17.34 -0.36 3.51
C VAL A 108 -17.32 -0.84 4.97
N ALA A 109 -16.62 -1.95 5.23
CA ALA A 109 -16.45 -2.45 6.59
C ALA A 109 -15.82 -1.37 7.49
N PRO A 110 -16.36 -1.16 8.71
CA PRO A 110 -15.90 -0.09 9.60
C PRO A 110 -14.47 -0.33 10.12
N ALA A 111 -13.83 0.74 10.56
CA ALA A 111 -12.67 0.61 11.46
C ALA A 111 -13.11 -0.07 12.75
N LEU A 112 -12.32 -1.04 13.22
CA LEU A 112 -12.63 -1.82 14.41
C LEU A 112 -11.75 -1.35 15.57
N VAL A 113 -12.37 -1.03 16.70
CA VAL A 113 -11.70 -0.68 17.96
C VAL A 113 -12.03 -1.75 19.01
N MET A 114 -11.03 -2.53 19.42
CA MET A 114 -11.16 -3.58 20.44
C MET A 114 -10.56 -3.07 21.75
N GLU A 115 -11.39 -2.77 22.77
CA GLU A 115 -10.95 -2.06 23.97
C GLU A 115 -10.27 -2.97 25.01
N ASN A 116 -10.80 -4.17 25.25
CA ASN A 116 -10.17 -5.19 26.06
C ASN A 116 -9.95 -6.43 25.19
N VAL A 117 -8.72 -6.93 25.16
CA VAL A 117 -8.38 -8.09 24.34
C VAL A 117 -7.62 -9.10 25.17
N LYS A 118 -8.08 -10.33 25.18
CA LYS A 118 -7.40 -11.44 25.85
C LYS A 118 -6.36 -12.03 24.90
N ILE A 119 -5.11 -12.11 25.37
CA ILE A 119 -3.96 -12.63 24.63
C ILE A 119 -3.07 -13.42 25.61
N ASP A 120 -2.70 -14.64 25.27
CA ASP A 120 -1.93 -15.56 26.12
C ASP A 120 -2.56 -15.71 27.53
N GLY A 121 -3.88 -15.84 27.60
CA GLY A 121 -4.66 -15.97 28.83
C GLY A 121 -4.79 -14.70 29.68
N LYS A 122 -4.27 -13.55 29.21
CA LYS A 122 -4.29 -12.28 29.95
C LYS A 122 -5.11 -11.23 29.23
N TRP A 123 -5.91 -10.47 29.98
CA TRP A 123 -6.64 -9.32 29.45
C TRP A 123 -5.72 -8.10 29.35
N HIS A 124 -5.52 -7.61 28.14
CA HIS A 124 -4.79 -6.38 27.84
C HIS A 124 -5.79 -5.23 27.66
N LYS A 125 -5.53 -4.12 28.35
CA LYS A 125 -6.23 -2.88 28.04
C LYS A 125 -5.74 -2.39 26.70
N GLY A 126 -6.67 -2.28 25.72
CA GLY A 126 -6.39 -1.74 24.41
C GLY A 126 -6.34 -0.22 24.40
N PRO A 127 -6.73 0.37 23.25
CA PRO A 127 -7.37 -0.35 22.16
C PRO A 127 -6.39 -0.99 21.20
N ILE A 128 -6.84 -2.07 20.57
CA ILE A 128 -6.31 -2.53 19.28
C ILE A 128 -7.18 -1.92 18.20
N ILE A 129 -6.55 -1.26 17.25
CA ILE A 129 -7.20 -0.61 16.10
C ILE A 129 -6.98 -1.47 14.85
N ALA A 130 -8.02 -1.74 14.10
CA ALA A 130 -7.92 -2.42 12.80
C ALA A 130 -8.75 -1.71 11.74
N ASN A 131 -8.41 -1.90 10.48
CA ASN A 131 -9.13 -1.40 9.29
C ASN A 131 -9.37 0.13 9.27
N HIS A 132 -8.53 0.92 9.92
CA HIS A 132 -8.70 2.38 10.03
C HIS A 132 -8.53 3.15 8.71
N CYS A 133 -8.08 2.48 7.65
CA CYS A 133 -8.00 2.99 6.29
C CYS A 133 -8.85 2.17 5.30
N GLY A 134 -9.76 1.32 5.77
CA GLY A 134 -10.53 0.39 4.93
C GLY A 134 -11.67 1.04 4.14
N HIS A 135 -12.38 1.99 4.72
CA HIS A 135 -13.55 2.62 4.08
C HIS A 135 -13.16 3.51 2.89
N TRP A 136 -14.03 3.57 1.85
CA TRP A 136 -13.82 4.43 0.68
C TRP A 136 -13.52 5.89 1.03
N ASP A 137 -14.21 6.45 2.02
CA ASP A 137 -14.04 7.85 2.44
C ASP A 137 -12.61 8.17 2.86
N THR A 138 -11.86 7.17 3.35
CA THR A 138 -10.47 7.36 3.78
C THR A 138 -9.53 7.74 2.64
N GLU A 139 -9.89 7.46 1.38
CA GLU A 139 -9.17 7.92 0.20
C GLU A 139 -9.09 9.45 0.15
N CYS A 140 -10.20 10.12 0.43
CA CYS A 140 -10.28 11.58 0.50
C CYS A 140 -9.76 12.12 1.83
N LEU A 141 -10.22 11.56 2.95
CA LEU A 141 -9.94 12.08 4.28
C LEU A 141 -8.44 12.12 4.60
N ALA A 142 -7.68 11.08 4.20
CA ALA A 142 -6.23 11.03 4.42
C ALA A 142 -5.46 12.15 3.70
N PHE A 143 -6.07 12.78 2.68
CA PHE A 143 -5.49 13.87 1.91
C PHE A 143 -6.26 15.20 2.08
N GLY A 144 -7.01 15.32 3.16
CA GLY A 144 -7.66 16.56 3.56
C GLY A 144 -8.87 16.95 2.75
N LEU A 145 -9.55 16.00 2.13
CA LEU A 145 -10.74 16.24 1.32
C LEU A 145 -12.00 15.69 1.98
N GLU A 146 -13.12 16.39 1.82
CA GLU A 146 -14.44 15.82 2.10
C GLU A 146 -14.78 14.76 1.04
N PRO A 147 -15.21 13.54 1.42
CA PRO A 147 -15.73 12.56 0.50
C PRO A 147 -16.99 13.06 -0.21
N VAL A 148 -17.29 12.47 -1.37
CA VAL A 148 -18.58 12.71 -2.04
C VAL A 148 -19.63 11.82 -1.43
N SER A 149 -20.70 12.41 -0.91
CA SER A 149 -21.75 11.68 -0.19
C SER A 149 -22.40 10.60 -1.07
N ASN A 150 -22.43 9.36 -0.58
CA ASN A 150 -23.01 8.20 -1.25
C ASN A 150 -22.46 7.90 -2.66
N ASP A 151 -21.28 8.42 -2.99
CA ASP A 151 -20.62 8.17 -4.28
C ASP A 151 -19.15 7.83 -4.08
N HIS A 152 -18.86 6.55 -3.96
CA HIS A 152 -17.50 6.05 -3.75
C HIS A 152 -16.61 6.23 -5.01
N VAL A 153 -17.19 6.18 -6.21
CA VAL A 153 -16.46 6.39 -7.47
C VAL A 153 -16.00 7.85 -7.55
N ALA A 154 -16.91 8.80 -7.34
CA ALA A 154 -16.56 10.22 -7.32
C ALA A 154 -15.58 10.55 -6.17
N THR A 155 -15.72 9.91 -5.00
CA THR A 155 -14.78 10.03 -3.88
C THR A 155 -13.37 9.58 -4.29
N TYR A 156 -13.26 8.44 -4.97
CA TYR A 156 -11.97 7.92 -5.43
C TYR A 156 -11.31 8.84 -6.46
N TYR A 157 -12.07 9.28 -7.48
CA TYR A 157 -11.55 10.21 -8.48
C TYR A 157 -11.12 11.56 -7.88
N LYS A 158 -11.85 12.03 -6.86
CA LYS A 158 -11.47 13.25 -6.11
C LYS A 158 -10.13 13.08 -5.39
N ALA A 159 -9.88 11.90 -4.80
CA ALA A 159 -8.60 11.58 -4.19
C ALA A 159 -7.46 11.49 -5.21
N LEU A 160 -7.70 10.84 -6.37
CA LEU A 160 -6.73 10.80 -7.49
C LEU A 160 -6.36 12.22 -7.96
N ALA A 161 -7.35 13.10 -8.14
CA ALA A 161 -7.12 14.48 -8.55
C ALA A 161 -6.24 15.24 -7.54
N ARG A 162 -6.47 15.05 -6.23
CA ARG A 162 -5.66 15.64 -5.17
C ARG A 162 -4.20 15.16 -5.24
N VAL A 163 -4.00 13.88 -5.46
CA VAL A 163 -2.64 13.33 -5.62
C VAL A 163 -1.96 13.90 -6.87
N GLU A 164 -2.70 14.05 -7.98
CA GLU A 164 -2.18 14.70 -9.19
C GLU A 164 -1.74 16.15 -8.93
N GLU A 165 -2.50 16.92 -8.13
CA GLU A 165 -2.10 18.28 -7.72
C GLU A 165 -0.72 18.27 -7.06
N TYR A 166 -0.45 17.34 -6.12
CA TYR A 166 0.88 17.21 -5.51
C TYR A 166 1.95 16.84 -6.54
N LEU A 167 1.67 15.91 -7.46
CA LEU A 167 2.63 15.50 -8.49
C LEU A 167 2.94 16.62 -9.51
N GLN A 168 2.02 17.57 -9.69
CA GLN A 168 2.24 18.77 -10.52
C GLN A 168 3.08 19.83 -9.80
N ILE A 169 2.89 20.00 -8.48
CA ILE A 169 3.72 20.87 -7.66
C ILE A 169 5.15 20.33 -7.60
N GLY A 170 5.28 19.02 -7.41
CA GLY A 170 6.56 18.32 -7.39
C GLY A 170 7.16 18.19 -8.80
N LYS A 171 8.42 18.57 -8.95
CA LYS A 171 9.11 18.50 -10.24
C LYS A 171 9.34 17.07 -10.68
N GLY A 172 9.12 16.79 -11.96
CA GLY A 172 9.40 15.49 -12.57
C GLY A 172 8.42 14.36 -12.19
N GLY A 173 7.25 14.68 -11.59
CA GLY A 173 6.26 13.70 -11.13
C GLY A 173 6.65 13.03 -9.82
N ALA A 174 7.51 13.68 -9.01
CA ALA A 174 7.74 13.34 -7.62
C ALA A 174 6.79 14.15 -6.72
N PHE A 175 6.56 13.67 -5.50
CA PHE A 175 5.88 14.48 -4.49
C PHE A 175 6.76 15.67 -4.09
N PRO A 176 6.16 16.81 -3.73
CA PRO A 176 6.89 17.94 -3.17
C PRO A 176 7.45 17.61 -1.79
N THR A 177 8.42 18.39 -1.33
CA THR A 177 9.01 18.27 0.00
C THR A 177 8.86 19.58 0.78
N ALA A 178 8.69 19.48 2.09
CA ALA A 178 8.69 20.61 3.02
C ALA A 178 9.45 20.25 4.31
N PRO A 179 10.07 21.20 4.98
CA PRO A 179 10.79 20.92 6.22
C PRO A 179 9.88 20.30 7.29
N PHE A 180 10.42 19.34 8.03
CA PHE A 180 9.85 18.90 9.30
C PHE A 180 10.45 19.71 10.46
N VAL A 181 9.93 19.55 11.68
CA VAL A 181 10.44 20.19 12.89
C VAL A 181 10.86 19.15 13.92
N GLU A 182 12.12 19.20 14.34
CA GLU A 182 12.61 18.37 15.46
C GLU A 182 12.13 19.00 16.78
N VAL A 183 11.42 18.21 17.59
CA VAL A 183 10.93 18.60 18.91
C VAL A 183 11.77 17.95 20.01
N THR A 184 11.72 18.53 21.19
CA THR A 184 12.42 17.97 22.34
C THR A 184 11.74 16.69 22.83
N ARG A 185 12.52 15.82 23.46
CA ARG A 185 12.05 14.56 24.04
C ARG A 185 10.83 14.73 24.95
N ASP A 186 10.84 15.77 25.79
CA ASP A 186 9.78 16.02 26.78
C ASP A 186 8.44 16.44 26.15
N THR A 187 8.47 16.95 24.91
CA THR A 187 7.28 17.36 24.17
C THR A 187 6.79 16.30 23.18
N ALA A 188 7.49 15.17 23.08
CA ALA A 188 7.16 14.07 22.18
C ALA A 188 6.26 13.04 22.86
N PRO A 189 4.99 12.87 22.45
CA PRO A 189 4.07 11.92 23.07
C PRO A 189 4.59 10.48 23.08
N CYS A 190 5.31 10.04 22.04
CA CYS A 190 5.88 8.70 21.97
C CYS A 190 7.02 8.43 22.96
N LYS A 191 7.48 9.45 23.69
CA LYS A 191 8.57 9.36 24.69
C LYS A 191 8.08 9.41 26.14
N GLN A 192 6.77 9.30 26.38
CA GLN A 192 6.21 9.37 27.76
C GLN A 192 6.64 8.20 28.64
N VAL A 193 6.88 7.04 28.07
CA VAL A 193 7.43 5.85 28.74
C VAL A 193 8.62 5.37 27.92
N VAL A 194 9.71 5.03 28.61
CA VAL A 194 10.94 4.54 27.98
C VAL A 194 11.36 3.24 28.68
N LEU A 195 11.44 2.17 27.92
CA LEU A 195 11.85 0.85 28.37
C LEU A 195 13.21 0.52 27.75
N THR A 196 14.20 0.25 28.59
CA THR A 196 15.55 -0.16 28.20
C THR A 196 16.02 -1.33 29.05
N GLY A 197 17.07 -2.03 28.61
CA GLY A 197 17.64 -3.16 29.36
C GLY A 197 16.60 -4.24 29.65
N ASP A 198 16.51 -4.67 30.91
CA ASP A 198 15.62 -5.77 31.34
C ASP A 198 14.13 -5.38 31.39
N ALA A 199 13.82 -4.08 31.26
CA ALA A 199 12.44 -3.62 31.17
C ALA A 199 11.80 -3.89 29.78
N ILE A 200 12.59 -4.27 28.79
CA ILE A 200 12.10 -4.55 27.43
C ILE A 200 11.44 -5.93 27.39
N ASP A 201 10.14 -5.94 27.11
CA ASP A 201 9.42 -7.16 26.75
C ASP A 201 8.30 -6.85 25.76
N LEU A 202 8.48 -7.22 24.48
CA LEU A 202 7.49 -7.05 23.42
C LEU A 202 6.15 -7.75 23.73
N ARG A 203 6.17 -8.80 24.54
CA ARG A 203 5.01 -9.63 24.86
C ARG A 203 4.04 -8.96 25.83
N GLN A 204 4.48 -7.89 26.52
CA GLN A 204 3.61 -7.11 27.41
C GLN A 204 2.58 -6.25 26.66
N PHE A 205 2.75 -6.06 25.35
CA PHE A 205 1.86 -5.26 24.52
C PHE A 205 0.86 -6.15 23.78
N ALA A 206 -0.28 -5.55 23.43
CA ALA A 206 -1.40 -6.24 22.78
C ALA A 206 -1.17 -6.48 21.27
N PHE A 207 0.02 -6.89 20.85
CA PHE A 207 0.23 -7.42 19.52
C PHE A 207 -0.47 -8.77 19.40
N ILE A 208 -1.15 -9.02 18.29
CA ILE A 208 -1.92 -10.24 18.11
C ILE A 208 -1.31 -11.17 17.07
N GLN A 209 -1.62 -12.44 17.18
CA GLN A 209 -1.55 -13.43 16.12
C GLN A 209 -2.89 -13.36 15.38
N SER A 210 -2.87 -12.94 14.12
CA SER A 210 -4.11 -12.69 13.35
C SER A 210 -4.74 -13.97 12.82
N ASN A 211 -3.98 -15.05 12.67
CA ASN A 211 -4.46 -16.34 12.19
C ASN A 211 -3.78 -17.45 13.02
N PRO A 212 -4.48 -18.54 13.38
CA PRO A 212 -3.86 -19.65 14.10
C PRO A 212 -2.71 -20.32 13.32
N ALA A 213 -2.66 -20.15 12.01
CA ALA A 213 -1.57 -20.65 11.17
C ALA A 213 -0.38 -19.68 11.06
N ASP A 214 -0.48 -18.44 11.57
CA ASP A 214 0.69 -17.57 11.70
C ASP A 214 1.69 -18.17 12.69
N SER A 215 3.00 -17.98 12.46
CA SER A 215 4.05 -18.53 13.32
C SER A 215 4.06 -17.95 14.74
N ALA A 216 3.60 -16.71 14.90
CA ALA A 216 3.63 -15.96 16.16
C ALA A 216 2.72 -14.73 16.10
N ARG A 217 2.78 -13.90 17.16
CA ARG A 217 2.26 -12.52 17.13
C ARG A 217 3.17 -11.63 16.28
N TYR A 218 2.58 -10.64 15.62
CA TYR A 218 3.29 -9.75 14.70
C TYR A 218 3.09 -8.27 15.02
N VAL A 219 4.14 -7.49 14.79
CA VAL A 219 4.07 -6.05 14.49
C VAL A 219 3.94 -5.93 12.98
N ASN A 220 2.74 -5.68 12.48
CA ASN A 220 2.46 -5.71 11.03
C ASN A 220 2.05 -4.36 10.43
N THR A 221 2.12 -3.29 11.25
CA THR A 221 1.80 -1.90 10.85
C THR A 221 2.92 -0.92 11.23
N GLY A 222 4.13 -1.43 11.42
CA GLY A 222 5.28 -0.61 11.78
C GLY A 222 5.92 0.05 10.56
N SER A 223 6.18 1.35 10.64
CA SER A 223 7.07 2.06 9.71
C SER A 223 8.51 1.87 10.17
N VAL A 224 9.29 1.14 9.41
CA VAL A 224 10.67 0.76 9.69
C VAL A 224 11.61 1.79 9.08
N PHE A 225 12.33 2.51 9.93
CA PHE A 225 13.31 3.53 9.56
C PHE A 225 14.70 2.91 9.46
N THR A 226 15.37 3.17 8.35
CA THR A 226 16.76 2.83 8.10
C THR A 226 17.50 4.05 7.56
N ASN A 227 18.80 4.12 7.79
CA ASN A 227 19.66 5.14 7.22
C ASN A 227 20.94 4.47 6.73
N ASP A 228 21.16 4.50 5.43
CA ASP A 228 22.35 3.94 4.78
C ASP A 228 23.20 5.08 4.18
N GLN A 229 24.51 5.00 4.33
CA GLN A 229 25.41 6.08 3.90
C GLN A 229 25.44 6.29 2.38
N GLU A 230 25.07 5.28 1.57
CA GLU A 230 24.99 5.39 0.11
C GLU A 230 23.56 5.66 -0.39
N LEU A 231 22.58 5.00 0.24
CA LEU A 231 21.18 5.06 -0.18
C LEU A 231 20.40 6.18 0.51
N GLY A 232 20.93 6.70 1.63
CA GLY A 232 20.27 7.71 2.45
C GLY A 232 19.20 7.15 3.39
N LYS A 233 18.34 8.03 3.88
CA LYS A 233 17.24 7.69 4.76
C LYS A 233 16.12 7.01 3.97
N ASN A 234 15.45 6.07 4.63
CA ASN A 234 14.26 5.42 4.10
C ASN A 234 13.36 4.98 5.25
N PHE A 235 12.06 5.07 5.10
CA PHE A 235 11.14 4.31 5.91
C PHE A 235 10.07 3.61 5.06
N GLY A 236 9.72 2.41 5.48
CA GLY A 236 8.76 1.57 4.77
C GLY A 236 8.07 0.59 5.71
N THR A 237 6.94 0.05 5.30
CA THR A 237 6.19 -0.90 6.12
C THR A 237 6.63 -2.33 5.83
N TYR A 238 7.05 -3.03 6.87
CA TYR A 238 7.43 -4.45 6.83
C TYR A 238 6.80 -5.16 8.02
N ARG A 239 6.41 -6.43 7.84
CA ARG A 239 5.95 -7.25 8.95
C ARG A 239 7.13 -7.68 9.83
N CYS A 240 6.91 -7.72 11.14
CA CYS A 240 7.92 -8.09 12.10
C CYS A 240 7.36 -9.15 13.05
N GLU A 241 7.97 -10.35 13.05
CA GLU A 241 7.57 -11.48 13.88
C GLU A 241 8.13 -11.34 15.29
N ILE A 242 7.30 -11.41 16.33
CA ILE A 242 7.75 -11.40 17.73
C ILE A 242 8.28 -12.80 18.09
N LYS A 243 9.60 -12.92 18.23
CA LYS A 243 10.29 -14.17 18.51
C LYS A 243 10.67 -14.33 19.99
N GLY A 244 10.55 -13.26 20.75
CA GLY A 244 10.91 -13.25 22.17
C GLY A 244 10.74 -11.88 22.79
N PRO A 245 11.11 -11.70 24.07
CA PRO A 245 10.96 -10.41 24.76
C PRO A 245 11.66 -9.27 24.05
N ARG A 246 12.86 -9.54 23.50
CA ARG A 246 13.75 -8.57 22.87
C ARG A 246 14.16 -8.97 21.46
N LEU A 247 13.52 -9.98 20.87
CA LEU A 247 13.86 -10.51 19.57
C LEU A 247 12.70 -10.34 18.62
N LEU A 248 12.94 -9.63 17.51
CA LEU A 248 11.95 -9.29 16.50
C LEU A 248 12.47 -9.67 15.11
N GLY A 249 11.75 -10.52 14.36
CA GLY A 249 12.03 -10.74 12.95
C GLY A 249 11.64 -9.50 12.14
N ILE A 250 12.38 -9.18 11.09
CA ILE A 250 12.02 -8.11 10.13
C ILE A 250 12.04 -8.72 8.74
N ASN A 251 10.94 -8.59 8.00
CA ASN A 251 10.77 -9.19 6.68
C ASN A 251 10.70 -8.16 5.54
N PRO A 252 11.78 -7.49 5.15
CA PRO A 252 11.83 -6.81 3.87
C PRO A 252 12.02 -7.83 2.75
N GLU A 253 11.21 -7.73 1.69
CA GLU A 253 11.38 -8.52 0.49
C GLU A 253 12.58 -8.00 -0.34
N GLU A 254 13.17 -8.88 -1.14
CA GLU A 254 14.28 -8.53 -2.02
C GLU A 254 13.94 -7.32 -2.90
N GLY A 255 14.83 -6.32 -2.88
CA GLY A 255 14.68 -5.08 -3.64
C GLY A 255 13.85 -3.98 -2.94
N GLN A 256 13.31 -4.24 -1.74
CA GLN A 256 12.71 -3.17 -0.91
C GLN A 256 13.80 -2.34 -0.21
N GLY A 257 13.45 -1.09 0.20
CA GLY A 257 14.42 -0.14 0.74
C GLY A 257 15.22 -0.66 1.92
N ALA A 258 14.58 -1.25 2.94
CA ALA A 258 15.31 -1.82 4.09
C ALA A 258 16.18 -3.01 3.68
N TRP A 259 15.72 -3.87 2.75
CA TRP A 259 16.53 -4.98 2.24
C TRP A 259 17.80 -4.45 1.55
N GLN A 260 17.66 -3.42 0.71
CA GLN A 260 18.80 -2.80 0.03
C GLN A 260 19.78 -2.20 1.04
N ALA A 261 19.29 -1.49 2.05
CA ALA A 261 20.11 -0.90 3.11
C ALA A 261 20.90 -2.00 3.88
N PHE A 262 20.24 -3.10 4.25
CA PHE A 262 20.90 -4.21 4.94
C PHE A 262 21.96 -4.89 4.07
N MET A 263 21.66 -5.12 2.80
CA MET A 263 22.62 -5.76 1.88
C MET A 263 23.81 -4.87 1.57
N LYS A 264 23.60 -3.56 1.38
CA LYS A 264 24.68 -2.58 1.18
C LYS A 264 25.59 -2.46 2.39
N ALA A 265 25.02 -2.35 3.58
CA ALA A 265 25.81 -2.36 4.82
C ALA A 265 26.63 -3.66 4.97
N LYS A 266 26.03 -4.81 4.64
CA LYS A 266 26.72 -6.11 4.65
C LYS A 266 27.87 -6.18 3.62
N GLU A 267 27.67 -5.67 2.41
CA GLU A 267 28.71 -5.58 1.37
C GLU A 267 29.92 -4.74 1.85
N ARG A 268 29.68 -3.69 2.65
CA ARG A 268 30.73 -2.86 3.26
C ARG A 268 31.38 -3.49 4.50
N GLY A 269 30.91 -4.67 4.94
CA GLY A 269 31.44 -5.36 6.12
C GLY A 269 30.97 -4.80 7.46
N GLU A 270 29.86 -4.03 7.48
CA GLU A 270 29.26 -3.56 8.71
C GLU A 270 28.66 -4.74 9.52
N LYS A 271 28.79 -4.68 10.85
CA LYS A 271 28.32 -5.77 11.72
C LYS A 271 26.84 -5.72 12.00
N SER A 272 26.25 -4.53 11.98
CA SER A 272 24.82 -4.32 12.24
C SER A 272 24.30 -3.05 11.56
N VAL A 273 22.99 -2.98 11.38
CA VAL A 273 22.26 -1.77 10.97
C VAL A 273 21.29 -1.39 12.08
N LYS A 274 21.33 -0.13 12.48
CA LYS A 274 20.36 0.45 13.43
C LYS A 274 19.01 0.63 12.76
N VAL A 275 17.94 0.34 13.48
CA VAL A 275 16.56 0.39 13.00
C VAL A 275 15.66 1.01 14.06
N SER A 276 14.68 1.80 13.64
CA SER A 276 13.57 2.25 14.48
C SER A 276 12.26 1.93 13.80
N ILE A 277 11.27 1.44 14.55
CA ILE A 277 9.96 1.06 14.04
C ILE A 277 8.92 1.91 14.75
N ALA A 278 8.32 2.85 14.04
CA ALA A 278 7.24 3.70 14.56
C ALA A 278 5.88 3.07 14.26
N LEU A 279 4.97 3.12 15.23
CA LEU A 279 3.63 2.53 15.17
C LEU A 279 2.58 3.56 15.56
N GLY A 280 1.40 3.48 14.93
CA GLY A 280 0.27 4.34 15.27
C GLY A 280 0.52 5.80 14.92
N GLN A 281 0.98 6.06 13.70
CA GLN A 281 1.21 7.39 13.18
C GLN A 281 -0.09 8.00 12.63
N ASP A 282 -0.01 9.28 12.24
CA ASP A 282 -1.05 9.95 11.47
C ASP A 282 -1.24 9.27 10.09
N PRO A 283 -2.41 9.45 9.44
CA PRO A 283 -2.74 8.73 8.22
C PRO A 283 -1.82 9.07 7.04
N VAL A 284 -1.26 10.28 6.94
CA VAL A 284 -0.34 10.66 5.85
C VAL A 284 0.99 9.92 6.01
N THR A 285 1.55 9.94 7.22
CA THR A 285 2.78 9.19 7.53
C THR A 285 2.61 7.70 7.22
N TRP A 286 1.45 7.13 7.59
CA TRP A 286 1.13 5.74 7.31
C TRP A 286 1.05 5.44 5.81
N VAL A 287 0.38 6.29 5.03
CA VAL A 287 0.27 6.14 3.57
C VAL A 287 1.63 6.25 2.89
N VAL A 288 2.45 7.23 3.25
CA VAL A 288 3.81 7.39 2.69
C VAL A 288 4.69 6.19 2.98
N SER A 289 4.60 5.63 4.21
CA SER A 289 5.32 4.40 4.60
C SER A 289 4.90 3.18 3.79
N GLY A 290 3.59 3.03 3.52
CA GLY A 290 3.03 1.83 2.85
C GLY A 290 3.06 1.86 1.32
N SER A 291 3.07 3.04 0.71
CA SER A 291 2.69 3.21 -0.71
C SER A 291 3.83 3.52 -1.67
N LYS A 292 5.09 3.51 -1.27
CA LYS A 292 6.24 3.84 -2.14
C LYS A 292 6.02 5.10 -3.01
N LEU A 293 5.51 6.16 -2.42
CA LEU A 293 5.19 7.39 -3.13
C LEU A 293 6.45 8.14 -3.57
N ASN A 294 7.54 7.97 -2.84
CA ASN A 294 8.80 8.65 -3.11
C ASN A 294 9.66 7.86 -4.11
N ARG A 295 9.78 8.37 -5.34
CA ARG A 295 10.64 7.80 -6.38
C ARG A 295 11.98 8.52 -6.53
N ALA A 296 12.15 9.67 -5.88
CA ALA A 296 13.22 10.63 -6.16
C ALA A 296 14.25 10.78 -5.03
N ARG A 297 14.52 9.79 -4.20
CA ARG A 297 15.47 9.88 -3.06
C ARG A 297 15.24 11.10 -2.13
N ALA A 298 14.03 11.66 -2.10
CA ALA A 298 13.67 12.68 -1.13
C ALA A 298 13.51 12.04 0.26
N ASP A 299 13.71 12.81 1.31
CA ASP A 299 13.37 12.35 2.67
C ASP A 299 11.85 12.21 2.79
N GLU A 300 11.37 10.99 3.05
CA GLU A 300 9.94 10.71 3.16
C GLU A 300 9.25 11.53 4.25
N LEU A 301 9.96 11.94 5.31
CA LEU A 301 9.42 12.83 6.36
C LEU A 301 9.13 14.24 5.80
N GLU A 302 9.95 14.72 4.87
CA GLU A 302 9.71 15.96 4.15
C GLU A 302 8.51 15.86 3.20
N VAL A 303 8.34 14.70 2.55
CA VAL A 303 7.14 14.42 1.74
C VAL A 303 5.88 14.42 2.60
N VAL A 304 5.92 13.81 3.79
CA VAL A 304 4.81 13.85 4.75
C VAL A 304 4.48 15.29 5.14
N SER A 305 5.49 16.10 5.48
CA SER A 305 5.31 17.53 5.83
C SER A 305 4.63 18.30 4.69
N ALA A 306 5.06 18.07 3.46
CA ALA A 306 4.50 18.71 2.27
C ALA A 306 3.03 18.32 2.03
N ILE A 307 2.70 17.03 2.05
CA ILE A 307 1.32 16.56 1.89
C ILE A 307 0.41 17.12 2.98
N ARG A 308 0.88 17.17 4.22
CA ARG A 308 0.11 17.74 5.35
C ARG A 308 -0.07 19.26 5.27
N GLY A 309 0.73 19.95 4.45
CA GLY A 309 0.74 21.42 4.40
C GLY A 309 1.24 22.09 5.69
N LYS A 310 1.84 21.31 6.60
CA LYS A 310 2.47 21.77 7.85
C LYS A 310 3.64 20.88 8.25
N PRO A 311 4.65 21.42 8.97
CA PRO A 311 5.79 20.63 9.41
C PRO A 311 5.39 19.40 10.24
N LEU A 312 5.88 18.22 9.87
CA LEU A 312 5.78 17.04 10.70
C LEU A 312 6.66 17.22 11.94
N ARG A 313 6.12 16.94 13.11
CA ARG A 313 6.89 16.93 14.36
C ARG A 313 7.66 15.62 14.46
N VAL A 314 8.98 15.69 14.54
CA VAL A 314 9.84 14.51 14.67
C VAL A 314 10.67 14.61 15.95
N VAL A 315 11.09 13.47 16.48
CA VAL A 315 11.95 13.38 17.66
C VAL A 315 13.03 12.32 17.41
N ARG A 316 14.19 12.51 18.00
CA ARG A 316 15.30 11.56 17.92
C ARG A 316 14.98 10.27 18.68
N SER A 317 15.37 9.14 18.11
CA SER A 317 15.34 7.83 18.78
C SER A 317 16.18 7.83 20.05
N GLU A 318 15.97 6.87 20.97
CA GLU A 318 16.72 6.79 22.24
C GLU A 318 18.09 6.16 22.06
N THR A 319 18.22 5.16 21.18
CA THR A 319 19.41 4.34 21.04
C THR A 319 20.10 4.47 19.69
N ASN A 320 19.56 5.35 18.81
CA ASN A 320 20.13 5.63 17.50
C ASN A 320 19.76 7.05 17.03
N ASP A 321 20.24 7.45 15.84
CA ASP A 321 20.09 8.80 15.30
C ASP A 321 18.88 9.01 14.39
N HIS A 322 17.97 8.03 14.30
CA HIS A 322 16.79 8.19 13.47
C HIS A 322 15.88 9.28 14.03
N LEU A 323 15.38 10.12 13.14
CA LEU A 323 14.27 11.01 13.42
C LEU A 323 12.97 10.27 13.09
N ILE A 324 12.07 10.23 14.05
CA ILE A 324 10.82 9.48 13.97
C ILE A 324 9.63 10.39 14.27
N PRO A 325 8.42 10.10 13.77
CA PRO A 325 7.25 10.93 14.08
C PRO A 325 7.00 10.98 15.59
N ALA A 326 7.07 12.19 16.17
CA ALA A 326 6.97 12.41 17.61
C ALA A 326 5.61 12.03 18.20
N THR A 327 4.57 11.99 17.36
CA THR A 327 3.18 11.70 17.74
C THR A 327 2.79 10.23 17.60
N SER A 328 3.73 9.35 17.24
CA SER A 328 3.51 7.89 17.20
C SER A 328 3.00 7.35 18.55
N GLU A 329 2.25 6.28 18.52
CA GLU A 329 1.80 5.59 19.72
C GLU A 329 2.94 4.84 20.41
N MET A 330 3.84 4.24 19.61
CA MET A 330 4.99 3.47 20.08
C MET A 330 6.14 3.53 19.07
N VAL A 331 7.36 3.39 19.59
CA VAL A 331 8.59 3.20 18.80
C VAL A 331 9.37 2.03 19.37
N ILE A 332 9.77 1.10 18.52
CA ILE A 332 10.63 -0.04 18.85
C ILE A 332 11.98 0.21 18.16
N GLU A 333 13.05 0.27 18.93
CA GLU A 333 14.40 0.54 18.43
C GLU A 333 15.30 -0.67 18.61
N GLY A 334 16.25 -0.86 17.69
CA GLY A 334 17.18 -1.98 17.81
C GLY A 334 18.22 -2.04 16.72
N GLU A 335 18.91 -3.15 16.67
CA GLU A 335 19.98 -3.44 15.73
C GLU A 335 19.75 -4.75 15.01
N VAL A 336 19.85 -4.74 13.69
CA VAL A 336 19.81 -5.90 12.81
C VAL A 336 21.25 -6.38 12.61
N PRO A 337 21.66 -7.54 13.16
CA PRO A 337 23.01 -8.06 12.97
C PRO A 337 23.17 -8.59 11.53
N LEU A 338 24.29 -8.28 10.92
CA LEU A 338 24.64 -8.68 9.55
C LEU A 338 25.72 -9.78 9.51
N ASP A 339 26.43 -9.97 10.61
CA ASP A 339 27.48 -10.96 10.82
C ASP A 339 26.99 -12.25 11.50
N GLN A 340 25.70 -12.31 11.83
CA GLN A 340 25.08 -13.47 12.46
C GLN A 340 24.14 -14.22 11.49
N PRO A 341 23.85 -15.50 11.74
CA PRO A 341 22.90 -16.26 10.94
C PRO A 341 21.52 -15.63 10.97
N MET A 342 20.85 -15.60 9.81
CA MET A 342 19.44 -15.25 9.72
C MET A 342 18.58 -16.30 10.43
N LEU A 343 17.39 -15.92 10.87
CA LEU A 343 16.43 -16.79 11.55
C LEU A 343 15.25 -17.15 10.64
N PRO A 344 14.60 -18.30 10.85
CA PRO A 344 13.36 -18.62 10.14
C PRO A 344 12.25 -17.59 10.43
N GLU A 345 11.34 -17.38 9.49
CA GLU A 345 10.21 -16.45 9.61
C GLU A 345 8.95 -17.03 8.97
N GLY A 346 7.80 -16.75 9.55
CA GLY A 346 6.51 -17.24 9.06
C GLY A 346 6.25 -18.73 9.38
N PRO A 347 5.10 -19.27 8.93
CA PRO A 347 4.13 -18.68 7.99
C PRO A 347 3.40 -17.43 8.50
N PHE A 348 2.83 -16.63 7.59
CA PHE A 348 2.06 -15.43 7.89
C PHE A 348 1.01 -15.18 6.80
N GLY A 349 -0.16 -14.67 7.17
CA GLY A 349 -1.22 -14.32 6.21
C GLY A 349 -0.80 -13.18 5.26
N GLU A 350 -0.88 -13.43 3.94
CA GLU A 350 -0.39 -12.53 2.90
C GLU A 350 -1.52 -11.74 2.23
N MET A 351 -1.14 -10.68 1.52
CA MET A 351 -2.07 -9.75 0.86
C MET A 351 -2.98 -10.41 -0.21
N TYR A 352 -2.65 -11.58 -0.69
CA TYR A 352 -3.51 -12.37 -1.60
C TYR A 352 -4.63 -13.13 -0.89
N GLY A 353 -4.75 -13.02 0.45
CA GLY A 353 -5.71 -13.79 1.23
C GLY A 353 -5.31 -15.25 1.46
N TYR A 354 -4.06 -15.60 1.19
CA TYR A 354 -3.48 -16.92 1.39
C TYR A 354 -2.39 -16.87 2.46
N MET A 355 -2.13 -18.00 3.09
CA MET A 355 -0.98 -18.14 3.97
C MET A 355 0.32 -18.15 3.16
N GLY A 356 1.26 -17.28 3.52
CA GLY A 356 2.61 -17.30 2.99
C GLY A 356 3.42 -18.49 3.54
N ALA A 357 4.35 -18.98 2.73
CA ALA A 357 5.23 -20.06 3.14
C ALA A 357 6.23 -19.60 4.21
N LYS A 358 6.63 -20.53 5.10
CA LYS A 358 7.74 -20.31 6.01
C LYS A 358 9.02 -20.03 5.23
N LYS A 359 9.74 -18.98 5.61
CA LYS A 359 11.09 -18.66 5.14
C LYS A 359 12.11 -19.31 6.08
N ASN A 360 13.12 -19.97 5.55
CA ASN A 360 14.16 -20.60 6.35
C ASN A 360 15.20 -19.60 6.90
N ALA A 361 15.30 -18.43 6.24
CA ALA A 361 16.27 -17.40 6.60
C ALA A 361 15.67 -16.01 6.35
N ASN A 362 15.65 -15.18 7.38
CA ASN A 362 15.20 -13.79 7.31
C ASN A 362 15.96 -12.95 8.33
N PHE A 363 15.98 -11.62 8.11
CA PHE A 363 16.59 -10.70 9.06
C PHE A 363 15.84 -10.69 10.40
N TRP A 364 16.57 -10.34 11.43
CA TRP A 364 16.03 -10.18 12.78
C TRP A 364 16.72 -9.02 13.49
N MET A 365 16.08 -8.48 14.49
CA MET A 365 16.53 -7.33 15.25
C MET A 365 16.60 -7.67 16.74
N ASN A 366 17.68 -7.27 17.38
CA ASN A 366 17.76 -7.21 18.83
C ASN A 366 17.22 -5.85 19.29
N VAL A 367 16.17 -5.86 20.11
CA VAL A 367 15.52 -4.64 20.59
C VAL A 367 16.35 -3.99 21.69
N THR A 368 16.69 -2.72 21.53
CA THR A 368 17.52 -1.93 22.45
C THR A 368 16.72 -0.93 23.28
N ALA A 369 15.57 -0.49 22.76
CA ALA A 369 14.60 0.34 23.48
C ALA A 369 13.19 0.17 22.94
N ILE A 370 12.19 0.37 23.81
CA ILE A 370 10.79 0.61 23.42
C ILE A 370 10.36 1.90 24.08
N THR A 371 9.87 2.83 23.30
CA THR A 371 9.26 4.06 23.83
C THR A 371 7.81 4.13 23.40
N HIS A 372 6.93 4.66 24.27
CA HIS A 372 5.51 4.70 23.95
C HIS A 372 4.73 5.74 24.75
N ARG A 373 3.54 6.07 24.32
CA ARG A 373 2.56 6.85 25.11
C ARG A 373 2.17 6.04 26.37
N LYS A 374 1.72 6.69 27.42
CA LYS A 374 1.33 6.01 28.68
C LYS A 374 0.34 4.85 28.45
N ASN A 375 -0.61 5.03 27.53
CA ASN A 375 -1.57 3.99 27.13
C ASN A 375 -1.50 3.90 25.58
N PRO A 376 -0.56 3.13 25.03
CA PRO A 376 -0.37 3.10 23.59
C PRO A 376 -1.49 2.32 22.90
N TRP A 377 -1.99 2.86 21.83
CA TRP A 377 -2.90 2.16 20.92
C TRP A 377 -2.09 1.27 19.98
N ILE A 378 -2.52 0.04 19.81
CA ILE A 378 -1.86 -0.90 18.90
C ILE A 378 -2.68 -0.99 17.62
N VAL A 379 -2.05 -0.74 16.49
CA VAL A 379 -2.67 -0.94 15.18
C VAL A 379 -2.33 -2.34 14.70
N ASN A 380 -3.33 -3.09 14.25
CA ASN A 380 -3.17 -4.39 13.62
C ASN A 380 -3.83 -4.40 12.25
N GLN A 381 -3.14 -4.86 11.24
CA GLN A 381 -3.68 -5.10 9.91
C GLN A 381 -4.05 -6.58 9.75
N PHE A 382 -5.31 -6.87 9.42
CA PHE A 382 -5.72 -8.20 8.98
C PHE A 382 -5.38 -8.36 7.50
N THR A 383 -4.13 -8.76 7.25
CA THR A 383 -3.55 -8.82 5.91
C THR A 383 -4.31 -9.81 5.01
N GLY A 384 -4.63 -9.39 3.79
CA GLY A 384 -5.43 -10.19 2.85
C GLY A 384 -6.94 -10.19 3.12
N LEU A 385 -7.38 -9.58 4.23
CA LEU A 385 -8.79 -9.44 4.60
C LEU A 385 -9.26 -7.98 4.53
N THR A 386 -8.41 -7.04 4.96
CA THR A 386 -8.75 -5.62 5.00
C THR A 386 -7.78 -4.81 4.13
N ARG A 387 -8.24 -3.65 3.68
CA ARG A 387 -7.39 -2.70 2.98
C ARG A 387 -6.47 -1.98 3.98
N GLY A 388 -5.16 -2.07 3.79
CA GLY A 388 -4.18 -1.55 4.73
C GLY A 388 -4.02 -0.03 4.71
N PHE A 389 -4.19 0.59 3.54
CA PHE A 389 -4.04 2.03 3.32
C PHE A 389 -4.83 2.47 2.08
N PRO A 390 -5.10 3.77 1.91
CA PRO A 390 -5.68 4.34 0.69
C PRO A 390 -4.87 3.98 -0.55
N THR A 391 -5.54 3.59 -1.62
CA THR A 391 -4.90 3.09 -2.85
C THR A 391 -4.77 4.13 -3.94
N ALA A 392 -5.59 5.17 -3.93
CA ALA A 392 -5.54 6.27 -4.90
C ALA A 392 -4.13 6.89 -5.05
N PRO A 393 -3.32 7.09 -3.98
CA PRO A 393 -1.99 7.66 -4.14
C PRO A 393 -1.07 6.82 -5.03
N LEU A 394 -1.05 5.51 -4.81
CA LEU A 394 -0.19 4.60 -5.59
C LEU A 394 -0.66 4.49 -7.03
N GLU A 395 -1.97 4.40 -7.25
CA GLU A 395 -2.56 4.30 -8.59
C GLU A 395 -2.36 5.59 -9.37
N GLN A 396 -2.51 6.77 -8.73
CA GLN A 396 -2.27 8.04 -9.42
C GLN A 396 -0.80 8.26 -9.79
N VAL A 397 0.15 7.87 -8.92
CA VAL A 397 1.58 7.91 -9.24
C VAL A 397 1.89 7.01 -10.45
N ALA A 398 1.29 5.82 -10.51
CA ALA A 398 1.44 4.91 -11.64
C ALA A 398 0.81 5.52 -12.91
N LEU A 399 -0.41 6.03 -12.81
CA LEU A 399 -1.14 6.65 -13.92
C LEU A 399 -0.41 7.88 -14.47
N HIS A 400 0.06 8.78 -13.59
CA HIS A 400 0.86 9.95 -13.96
C HIS A 400 2.11 9.55 -14.76
N SER A 401 2.80 8.52 -14.31
CA SER A 401 4.00 8.02 -14.99
C SER A 401 3.66 7.36 -16.33
N LEU A 402 2.57 6.60 -16.41
CA LEU A 402 2.13 5.91 -17.63
C LEU A 402 1.64 6.88 -18.70
N LYS A 403 0.99 7.98 -18.35
CA LYS A 403 0.50 8.99 -19.30
C LYS A 403 1.60 9.57 -20.19
N ARG A 404 2.86 9.54 -19.75
CA ARG A 404 4.01 9.97 -20.57
C ARG A 404 4.26 9.06 -21.77
N PHE A 405 3.89 7.79 -21.69
CA PHE A 405 4.11 6.76 -22.70
C PHE A 405 2.82 6.28 -23.37
N VAL A 406 1.70 6.50 -22.70
CA VAL A 406 0.35 6.11 -23.11
C VAL A 406 -0.58 7.28 -22.85
N PRO A 407 -0.56 8.34 -23.69
CA PRO A 407 -1.30 9.59 -23.42
C PRO A 407 -2.82 9.40 -23.44
N ASN A 408 -3.31 8.36 -24.07
CA ASN A 408 -4.74 8.01 -24.17
C ASN A 408 -5.25 7.10 -23.04
N ILE A 409 -4.40 6.75 -22.05
CA ILE A 409 -4.85 6.07 -20.84
C ILE A 409 -5.73 7.01 -20.01
N LYS A 410 -6.88 6.51 -19.55
CA LYS A 410 -7.83 7.26 -18.72
C LYS A 410 -7.71 6.90 -17.26
N MET A 411 -7.75 5.62 -16.95
CA MET A 411 -7.70 5.11 -15.60
C MET A 411 -6.94 3.78 -15.55
N LEU A 412 -6.30 3.52 -14.41
CA LEU A 412 -5.71 2.25 -14.03
C LEU A 412 -6.17 1.92 -12.63
N HIS A 413 -6.67 0.71 -12.41
CA HIS A 413 -7.12 0.25 -11.10
C HIS A 413 -6.65 -1.17 -10.81
N THR A 414 -6.08 -1.37 -9.63
CA THR A 414 -5.63 -2.65 -9.11
C THR A 414 -6.45 -3.01 -7.87
N PRO A 415 -7.55 -3.78 -8.03
CA PRO A 415 -8.48 -4.05 -6.93
C PRO A 415 -7.81 -4.86 -5.82
N VAL A 416 -7.88 -4.37 -4.58
CA VAL A 416 -7.25 -5.04 -3.43
C VAL A 416 -7.93 -6.38 -3.13
N GLU A 417 -9.25 -6.46 -3.28
CA GLU A 417 -10.04 -7.67 -3.08
C GLU A 417 -9.80 -8.75 -4.15
N ALA A 418 -9.15 -8.39 -5.25
CA ALA A 418 -8.81 -9.28 -6.34
C ALA A 418 -7.34 -9.08 -6.77
N THR A 419 -6.45 -9.13 -5.80
CA THR A 419 -5.01 -8.95 -5.99
C THR A 419 -4.48 -9.81 -7.13
N GLY A 420 -3.75 -9.20 -8.06
CA GLY A 420 -3.27 -9.84 -9.29
C GLY A 420 -4.03 -9.39 -10.55
N LEU A 421 -5.20 -8.76 -10.41
CA LEU A 421 -5.91 -8.11 -11.51
C LEU A 421 -5.44 -6.65 -11.66
N CYS A 422 -5.50 -6.16 -12.90
CA CYS A 422 -5.29 -4.75 -13.23
C CYS A 422 -6.27 -4.37 -14.34
N PHE A 423 -7.13 -3.42 -14.07
CA PHE A 423 -8.12 -2.90 -15.01
C PHE A 423 -7.64 -1.55 -15.54
N VAL A 424 -7.73 -1.35 -16.84
CA VAL A 424 -7.22 -0.16 -17.50
C VAL A 424 -8.21 0.33 -18.54
N SER A 425 -8.67 1.56 -18.42
CA SER A 425 -9.49 2.20 -19.46
C SER A 425 -8.64 3.11 -20.34
N ILE A 426 -8.88 3.02 -21.65
CA ILE A 426 -8.19 3.81 -22.66
C ILE A 426 -9.20 4.42 -23.66
N ARG A 427 -8.81 5.54 -24.25
CA ARG A 427 -9.46 6.01 -25.47
C ARG A 427 -8.71 5.42 -26.66
N LYS A 428 -9.16 4.26 -27.16
CA LYS A 428 -8.53 3.54 -28.26
C LYS A 428 -8.46 4.42 -29.52
N GLN A 429 -7.30 4.46 -30.16
CA GLN A 429 -7.01 5.33 -31.31
C GLN A 429 -6.68 4.55 -32.59
N LYS A 430 -6.24 3.31 -32.47
CA LYS A 430 -5.90 2.43 -33.60
C LYS A 430 -6.15 0.98 -33.28
N ALA A 431 -6.30 0.16 -34.31
CA ALA A 431 -6.43 -1.29 -34.19
C ALA A 431 -5.17 -1.89 -33.50
N GLY A 432 -5.36 -2.88 -32.63
CA GLY A 432 -4.31 -3.59 -31.88
C GLY A 432 -3.69 -2.81 -30.72
N GLU A 433 -4.06 -1.55 -30.53
CA GLU A 433 -3.46 -0.67 -29.53
C GLU A 433 -3.66 -1.18 -28.11
N ALA A 434 -4.82 -1.74 -27.78
CA ALA A 434 -5.13 -2.23 -26.47
C ALA A 434 -4.15 -3.34 -26.00
N LEU A 435 -3.85 -4.29 -26.87
CA LEU A 435 -2.88 -5.36 -26.58
C LEU A 435 -1.44 -4.81 -26.44
N GLU A 436 -1.05 -3.80 -27.23
CA GLU A 436 0.26 -3.14 -27.12
C GLU A 436 0.42 -2.43 -25.77
N ILE A 437 -0.61 -1.68 -25.36
CA ILE A 437 -0.65 -0.99 -24.06
C ILE A 437 -0.64 -2.01 -22.92
N GLY A 438 -1.48 -3.02 -23.01
CA GLY A 438 -1.58 -4.07 -22.00
C GLY A 438 -0.27 -4.80 -21.75
N LYS A 439 0.51 -5.12 -22.80
CA LYS A 439 1.85 -5.71 -22.69
C LYS A 439 2.81 -4.81 -21.90
N ARG A 440 2.80 -3.50 -22.17
CA ARG A 440 3.63 -2.53 -21.43
C ARG A 440 3.22 -2.46 -19.96
N ILE A 441 1.92 -2.40 -19.67
CA ILE A 441 1.41 -2.38 -18.30
C ILE A 441 1.77 -3.66 -17.56
N ALA A 442 1.64 -4.83 -18.19
CA ALA A 442 2.03 -6.11 -17.61
C ALA A 442 3.52 -6.17 -17.22
N GLN A 443 4.40 -5.43 -17.91
CA GLN A 443 5.81 -5.34 -17.57
C GLN A 443 6.08 -4.35 -16.41
N ILE A 444 5.31 -3.27 -16.34
CA ILE A 444 5.53 -2.17 -15.39
C ILE A 444 4.85 -2.44 -14.04
N VAL A 445 3.59 -2.91 -14.07
CA VAL A 445 2.80 -3.17 -12.87
C VAL A 445 3.10 -4.59 -12.37
N GLY A 446 4.10 -4.70 -11.50
CA GLY A 446 4.64 -6.00 -11.05
C GLY A 446 3.61 -6.94 -10.42
N ILE A 447 2.61 -6.39 -9.72
CA ILE A 447 1.54 -7.16 -9.08
C ILE A 447 0.52 -7.70 -10.10
N ALA A 448 0.36 -7.04 -11.25
CA ALA A 448 -0.61 -7.43 -12.26
C ALA A 448 -0.20 -8.73 -12.95
N LYS A 449 -1.01 -9.75 -12.83
CA LYS A 449 -0.93 -11.03 -13.53
C LYS A 449 -1.92 -11.11 -14.69
N VAL A 450 -3.10 -10.52 -14.49
CA VAL A 450 -4.15 -10.37 -15.48
C VAL A 450 -4.36 -8.88 -15.73
N VAL A 451 -4.09 -8.42 -16.93
CA VAL A 451 -4.32 -7.04 -17.35
C VAL A 451 -5.50 -7.01 -18.32
N VAL A 452 -6.55 -6.28 -17.95
CA VAL A 452 -7.76 -6.13 -18.78
C VAL A 452 -7.83 -4.69 -19.26
N ILE A 453 -7.84 -4.50 -20.58
CA ILE A 453 -7.98 -3.19 -21.23
C ILE A 453 -9.41 -3.03 -21.70
N VAL A 454 -10.04 -1.90 -21.35
CA VAL A 454 -11.41 -1.54 -21.73
C VAL A 454 -11.45 -0.15 -22.36
N ASP A 455 -12.55 0.19 -23.04
CA ASP A 455 -12.79 1.54 -23.54
C ASP A 455 -13.07 2.54 -22.40
N ASP A 456 -12.97 3.84 -22.69
CA ASP A 456 -13.18 4.93 -21.74
C ASP A 456 -14.65 5.18 -21.35
N ASP A 457 -15.59 4.40 -21.88
CA ASP A 457 -16.99 4.35 -21.47
C ASP A 457 -17.26 3.33 -20.33
N ILE A 458 -16.24 2.60 -19.87
CA ILE A 458 -16.34 1.60 -18.82
C ILE A 458 -15.72 2.12 -17.53
N GLU A 459 -16.51 2.10 -16.43
CA GLU A 459 -16.02 2.44 -15.10
C GLU A 459 -15.26 1.24 -14.50
N VAL A 460 -13.93 1.37 -14.41
CA VAL A 460 -13.05 0.28 -13.94
C VAL A 460 -13.16 0.00 -12.43
N LEU A 461 -13.74 0.92 -11.67
CA LEU A 461 -14.06 0.72 -10.25
C LEU A 461 -15.36 -0.08 -10.05
N ASP A 462 -16.21 -0.15 -11.09
CA ASP A 462 -17.46 -0.93 -11.06
C ASP A 462 -17.21 -2.37 -11.50
N ARG A 463 -17.21 -3.30 -10.54
CA ARG A 463 -16.99 -4.74 -10.80
C ARG A 463 -18.04 -5.33 -11.73
N THR A 464 -19.28 -4.87 -11.64
CA THR A 464 -20.38 -5.35 -12.49
C THR A 464 -20.15 -4.94 -13.94
N GLN A 465 -19.78 -3.68 -14.18
CA GLN A 465 -19.44 -3.22 -15.52
C GLN A 465 -18.22 -3.96 -16.08
N MET A 466 -17.18 -4.18 -15.27
CA MET A 466 -15.98 -4.92 -15.70
C MET A 466 -16.33 -6.36 -16.10
N MET A 467 -17.09 -7.09 -15.27
CA MET A 467 -17.50 -8.47 -15.58
C MET A 467 -18.42 -8.53 -16.78
N HIS A 468 -19.37 -7.59 -16.89
CA HIS A 468 -20.24 -7.48 -18.07
C HIS A 468 -19.43 -7.22 -19.36
N THR A 469 -18.44 -6.34 -19.31
CA THR A 469 -17.57 -6.01 -20.44
C THR A 469 -16.75 -7.21 -20.89
N LEU A 470 -16.18 -7.96 -19.94
CA LEU A 470 -15.50 -9.21 -20.23
C LEU A 470 -16.42 -10.23 -20.93
N GLY A 471 -17.68 -10.35 -20.50
CA GLY A 471 -18.65 -11.26 -21.11
C GLY A 471 -19.21 -10.79 -22.47
N SER A 472 -19.13 -9.50 -22.78
CA SER A 472 -19.82 -8.92 -23.94
C SER A 472 -18.91 -8.35 -25.05
N ARG A 473 -17.67 -7.93 -24.72
CA ARG A 473 -16.75 -7.31 -25.69
C ARG A 473 -15.52 -8.17 -25.97
N TRP A 474 -15.08 -8.98 -25.02
CA TRP A 474 -13.88 -9.77 -25.20
C TRP A 474 -14.14 -11.00 -26.09
N GLN A 475 -13.40 -11.10 -27.18
CA GLN A 475 -13.28 -12.32 -27.97
C GLN A 475 -11.93 -12.97 -27.65
N PRO A 476 -11.88 -14.12 -26.94
CA PRO A 476 -10.62 -14.72 -26.50
C PRO A 476 -9.57 -14.87 -27.60
N GLN A 477 -9.99 -15.18 -28.81
CA GLN A 477 -9.16 -15.18 -30.01
C GLN A 477 -9.77 -14.17 -31.01
N PRO A 478 -9.05 -13.12 -31.44
CA PRO A 478 -7.60 -12.85 -31.24
C PRO A 478 -7.27 -11.91 -30.06
N ALA A 479 -8.25 -11.47 -29.27
CA ALA A 479 -8.11 -10.37 -28.31
C ALA A 479 -7.40 -10.78 -27.00
N THR A 480 -6.43 -11.70 -27.06
CA THR A 480 -5.67 -12.15 -25.89
C THR A 480 -4.20 -12.37 -26.24
N VAL A 481 -3.34 -11.98 -25.30
CA VAL A 481 -1.90 -12.29 -25.36
C VAL A 481 -1.45 -12.90 -24.03
N ILE A 482 -0.80 -14.07 -24.11
CA ILE A 482 -0.12 -14.68 -22.97
C ILE A 482 1.36 -14.33 -23.06
N ILE A 483 1.91 -13.82 -21.96
CA ILE A 483 3.33 -13.53 -21.77
C ILE A 483 3.88 -14.67 -20.88
N PRO A 484 4.57 -15.67 -21.44
CA PRO A 484 4.85 -16.92 -20.74
C PRO A 484 5.87 -16.78 -19.60
N GLU A 485 6.79 -15.84 -19.71
CA GLU A 485 7.83 -15.61 -18.73
C GLU A 485 7.88 -14.13 -18.34
N SER A 486 7.54 -13.86 -17.09
CA SER A 486 7.54 -12.52 -16.51
C SER A 486 7.91 -12.58 -15.05
N ARG A 487 8.47 -11.52 -14.51
CA ARG A 487 8.60 -11.39 -13.07
C ARG A 487 7.23 -11.07 -12.47
N GLY A 488 6.78 -11.89 -11.52
CA GLY A 488 5.55 -11.70 -10.77
C GLY A 488 5.82 -11.19 -9.35
N MET A 489 4.74 -11.03 -8.58
CA MET A 489 4.83 -10.73 -7.15
C MET A 489 5.25 -12.01 -6.40
N PRO A 490 6.32 -12.00 -5.59
CA PRO A 490 6.77 -13.20 -4.87
C PRO A 490 5.73 -13.83 -3.94
N LEU A 491 4.73 -13.05 -3.52
CA LEU A 491 3.64 -13.49 -2.65
C LEU A 491 2.46 -14.15 -3.40
N ASP A 492 2.49 -14.20 -4.73
CA ASP A 492 1.47 -14.90 -5.53
C ASP A 492 1.49 -16.40 -5.19
N PRO A 493 0.37 -16.96 -4.67
CA PRO A 493 0.32 -18.35 -4.22
C PRO A 493 0.46 -19.37 -5.34
N SER A 494 0.22 -18.98 -6.60
CA SER A 494 0.26 -19.87 -7.76
C SER A 494 1.65 -20.05 -8.38
N LEU A 495 2.68 -19.37 -7.86
CA LEU A 495 4.03 -19.45 -8.41
C LEU A 495 4.69 -20.79 -8.11
N THR A 496 5.09 -21.50 -9.15
CA THR A 496 5.88 -22.74 -9.05
C THR A 496 7.39 -22.46 -8.99
N LYS A 497 7.85 -21.39 -9.65
CA LYS A 497 9.26 -20.95 -9.66
C LYS A 497 9.33 -19.45 -9.35
N ARG A 498 9.43 -19.13 -8.07
CA ARG A 498 9.49 -17.72 -7.61
C ARG A 498 10.76 -17.01 -8.07
N PRO A 499 10.69 -15.74 -8.52
CA PRO A 499 9.49 -14.91 -8.68
C PRO A 499 8.87 -14.95 -10.09
N MET A 500 9.09 -16.00 -10.86
CA MET A 500 8.64 -16.10 -12.26
C MET A 500 7.20 -16.56 -12.37
N THR A 501 6.43 -15.93 -13.27
CA THR A 501 5.03 -16.25 -13.60
C THR A 501 4.79 -16.07 -15.10
N SER A 502 3.65 -16.55 -15.58
CA SER A 502 3.07 -16.06 -16.83
C SER A 502 2.06 -14.95 -16.55
N LYS A 503 1.86 -14.06 -17.50
CA LYS A 503 0.85 -13.00 -17.44
C LYS A 503 -0.07 -13.06 -18.64
N ILE A 504 -1.29 -12.57 -18.50
CA ILE A 504 -2.25 -12.47 -19.58
C ILE A 504 -2.68 -11.01 -19.78
N VAL A 505 -2.78 -10.62 -21.04
CA VAL A 505 -3.38 -9.34 -21.45
C VAL A 505 -4.65 -9.66 -22.22
N ILE A 506 -5.74 -9.05 -21.82
CA ILE A 506 -7.08 -9.20 -22.38
C ILE A 506 -7.49 -7.85 -22.96
N ASP A 507 -7.79 -7.81 -24.24
CA ASP A 507 -8.43 -6.68 -24.90
C ASP A 507 -9.95 -6.86 -24.85
N ALA A 508 -10.60 -6.17 -23.94
CA ALA A 508 -12.05 -6.10 -23.81
C ALA A 508 -12.59 -4.72 -24.25
N THR A 509 -11.87 -4.04 -25.15
CA THR A 509 -12.40 -2.88 -25.88
C THR A 509 -13.37 -3.32 -26.97
N ARG A 510 -14.12 -2.40 -27.55
CA ARG A 510 -14.84 -2.68 -28.78
C ARG A 510 -13.81 -3.00 -29.87
N GLN A 511 -13.84 -4.25 -30.36
CA GLN A 511 -12.99 -4.69 -31.46
C GLN A 511 -13.41 -4.00 -32.75
N TRP A 512 -12.47 -3.34 -33.42
CA TRP A 512 -12.73 -2.76 -34.73
C TRP A 512 -12.76 -3.82 -35.82
N PRO A 513 -13.35 -3.58 -37.01
CA PRO A 513 -13.38 -4.57 -38.09
C PRO A 513 -12.00 -5.10 -38.48
N GLU A 514 -10.96 -4.24 -38.43
CA GLU A 514 -9.56 -4.61 -38.69
C GLU A 514 -8.96 -5.57 -37.65
N GLU A 515 -9.61 -5.66 -36.47
CA GLU A 515 -9.25 -6.58 -35.38
C GLU A 515 -10.11 -7.86 -35.37
N GLY A 516 -10.99 -8.01 -36.37
CA GLY A 516 -11.96 -9.08 -36.45
C GLY A 516 -13.28 -8.79 -35.71
N GLY A 517 -13.52 -7.55 -35.33
CA GLY A 517 -14.77 -7.11 -34.70
C GLY A 517 -15.92 -6.91 -35.68
N PRO A 518 -17.15 -6.68 -35.18
CA PRO A 518 -18.32 -6.41 -36.02
C PRO A 518 -18.21 -5.04 -36.66
N GLN A 519 -18.85 -4.86 -37.83
CA GLN A 519 -18.93 -3.58 -38.52
C GLN A 519 -19.66 -2.50 -37.67
N VAL A 520 -20.61 -2.92 -36.84
CA VAL A 520 -21.37 -2.06 -35.94
C VAL A 520 -21.50 -2.75 -34.59
N TYR A 521 -21.01 -2.11 -33.53
CA TYR A 521 -21.29 -2.52 -32.16
C TYR A 521 -22.68 -2.03 -31.75
N GLN A 522 -23.49 -2.93 -31.19
CA GLN A 522 -24.79 -2.56 -30.65
C GLN A 522 -24.60 -1.68 -29.40
N ALA A 523 -25.46 -0.70 -29.23
CA ALA A 523 -25.45 0.14 -28.04
C ALA A 523 -25.95 -0.64 -26.81
N LEU A 524 -25.51 -0.24 -25.61
CA LEU A 524 -26.05 -0.75 -24.37
C LEU A 524 -27.52 -0.30 -24.20
N ASN A 525 -28.39 -1.20 -23.76
CA ASN A 525 -29.82 -0.87 -23.53
C ASN A 525 -30.03 0.38 -22.67
N ARG A 526 -29.19 0.55 -21.63
CA ARG A 526 -29.23 1.74 -20.77
C ARG A 526 -28.88 3.00 -21.55
N ALA A 527 -27.80 2.97 -22.34
CA ALA A 527 -27.37 4.10 -23.15
C ALA A 527 -28.43 4.50 -24.19
N GLU A 528 -29.14 3.51 -24.78
CA GLU A 528 -30.27 3.80 -25.70
C GLU A 528 -31.46 4.42 -24.97
N LEU A 529 -31.76 3.99 -23.74
CA LEU A 529 -32.80 4.63 -22.92
C LEU A 529 -32.43 6.08 -22.60
N GLU A 530 -31.19 6.31 -22.16
CA GLU A 530 -30.69 7.67 -21.86
C GLU A 530 -30.71 8.59 -23.10
N ARG A 531 -30.37 8.06 -24.26
CA ARG A 531 -30.37 8.79 -25.53
C ARG A 531 -31.79 9.10 -26.04
N LEU A 532 -32.73 8.14 -25.96
CA LEU A 532 -34.06 8.24 -26.53
C LEU A 532 -35.08 8.85 -25.56
N ALA A 533 -34.86 8.72 -24.27
CA ALA A 533 -35.72 9.25 -23.25
C ALA A 533 -34.89 9.85 -22.08
N PRO A 534 -34.12 10.92 -22.31
CA PRO A 534 -33.13 11.45 -21.36
C PRO A 534 -33.71 11.84 -20.00
N GLU A 535 -35.00 12.25 -19.95
CA GLU A 535 -35.66 12.66 -18.70
C GLU A 535 -36.19 11.46 -17.87
N SER A 536 -36.05 10.22 -18.35
CA SER A 536 -36.67 9.06 -17.68
C SER A 536 -36.12 8.83 -16.27
N PHE A 537 -34.83 8.97 -16.09
CA PHE A 537 -34.17 8.79 -14.80
C PHE A 537 -34.54 9.93 -13.84
N ASP A 538 -34.50 11.17 -14.28
CA ASP A 538 -34.88 12.34 -13.46
C ASP A 538 -36.32 12.25 -12.99
N ARG A 539 -37.23 11.81 -13.86
CA ARG A 539 -38.65 11.60 -13.52
C ARG A 539 -38.85 10.52 -12.46
N ILE A 540 -38.06 9.45 -12.51
CA ILE A 540 -38.12 8.40 -11.49
C ILE A 540 -37.47 8.88 -10.20
N GLU A 541 -36.32 9.54 -10.26
CA GLU A 541 -35.63 10.08 -9.08
C GLU A 541 -36.53 11.04 -8.28
N ALA A 542 -37.19 11.96 -8.97
CA ALA A 542 -38.14 12.87 -8.36
C ALA A 542 -39.33 12.17 -7.64
N ARG A 543 -39.59 10.91 -7.95
CA ARG A 543 -40.69 10.10 -7.39
C ARG A 543 -40.20 8.92 -6.56
N TRP A 544 -38.89 8.74 -6.42
CA TRP A 544 -38.25 7.55 -5.81
C TRP A 544 -38.83 7.22 -4.44
N SER A 545 -38.83 8.18 -3.52
CA SER A 545 -39.34 7.98 -2.17
C SER A 545 -40.84 7.58 -2.15
N LYS A 546 -41.64 8.10 -3.07
CA LYS A 546 -43.04 7.74 -3.20
C LYS A 546 -43.25 6.32 -3.72
N LEU A 547 -42.42 5.90 -4.68
CA LEU A 547 -42.53 4.61 -5.37
C LEU A 547 -41.98 3.46 -4.53
N VAL A 548 -40.78 3.67 -3.95
CA VAL A 548 -40.02 2.59 -3.31
C VAL A 548 -39.59 2.86 -1.86
N GLY A 549 -39.95 4.02 -1.31
CA GLY A 549 -39.51 4.40 0.04
C GLY A 549 -39.99 3.46 1.20
N LYS A 550 -40.98 2.64 0.94
CA LYS A 550 -41.48 1.60 1.88
C LYS A 550 -40.87 0.21 1.62
N TYR A 551 -40.23 0.03 0.48
CA TYR A 551 -39.60 -1.25 0.13
C TYR A 551 -38.38 -1.51 1.01
N ARG A 552 -38.30 -2.69 1.55
CA ARG A 552 -37.14 -3.19 2.29
C ARG A 552 -36.76 -4.53 1.67
N PRO A 553 -35.59 -4.63 1.01
CA PRO A 553 -35.15 -5.90 0.44
C PRO A 553 -34.96 -6.94 1.55
N PRO A 554 -35.37 -8.19 1.33
CA PRO A 554 -35.10 -9.27 2.28
C PRO A 554 -33.59 -9.44 2.50
N GLY A 555 -33.16 -9.51 3.74
CA GLY A 555 -31.76 -9.80 4.09
C GLY A 555 -30.81 -8.58 4.12
N VAL A 556 -31.32 -7.36 4.05
CA VAL A 556 -30.56 -6.12 4.25
C VAL A 556 -30.96 -5.49 5.58
#